data_877e055848991309f2fc6d4ee5025072
#
_entry.id   877e055848991309f2fc6d4ee5025072
#
_cell.length_a   1.000
_cell.length_b   1.000
_cell.length_c   1.000
_cell.angle_alpha   90.00
_cell.angle_beta   90.00
_cell.angle_gamma   90.00
#
_symmetry.space_group_name_H-M   'P 1'
#
loop_
_entity.id
_entity.type
_entity.pdbx_description
1 polymer ?
#
loop_
_entity_poly.entity_id
_entity_poly.type
_entity_poly.pdbx_seq_one_letter_code
_entity_poly.pdbx_strand_id
1 'polypeptide(L)'
;MTEQIKIEDQMYADYLRHLFAVENNILKVNSEHGMGRLLIAHCRVSAKPVSNLEGDGVITLRLPIVAATQNLQHKFLYYSAGDIAQLNLALRSYFDLDFTGYYRRGEGLKFSKKDILEGFITSRELLSKDYFEALGKRVYRAQEKQRALLMKKLQRKMYYIEESLDASGLKK
;
A
#
# COMPACT_ATOMS: atom_id res chain seq x y z
N MET A 1 -13.02 -1.36 -21.72
CA MET A 1 -13.31 -2.62 -21.00
C MET A 1 -13.45 -2.26 -19.52
N THR A 2 -14.51 -2.74 -18.89
CA THR A 2 -14.79 -2.48 -17.46
C THR A 2 -14.77 -3.79 -16.69
N GLU A 3 -14.25 -3.77 -15.48
CA GLU A 3 -14.22 -4.90 -14.56
C GLU A 3 -14.32 -4.41 -13.12
N GLN A 4 -14.69 -5.29 -12.22
CA GLN A 4 -14.87 -4.97 -10.80
C GLN A 4 -13.81 -5.68 -9.96
N ILE A 5 -13.33 -4.97 -8.94
CA ILE A 5 -12.44 -5.52 -7.92
C ILE A 5 -12.98 -5.17 -6.53
N LYS A 6 -12.81 -6.07 -5.57
CA LYS A 6 -13.15 -5.83 -4.16
C LYS A 6 -11.89 -5.49 -3.38
N ILE A 7 -11.88 -4.34 -2.74
CA ILE A 7 -10.83 -3.91 -1.82
C ILE A 7 -11.37 -4.06 -0.39
N GLU A 8 -10.66 -4.84 0.43
CA GLU A 8 -11.12 -5.22 1.77
C GLU A 8 -11.14 -4.05 2.77
N ASP A 9 -10.21 -3.12 2.64
CA ASP A 9 -10.05 -1.99 3.55
C ASP A 9 -10.38 -0.69 2.83
N GLN A 10 -11.30 0.10 3.39
CA GLN A 10 -11.78 1.35 2.79
C GLN A 10 -10.65 2.37 2.59
N MET A 11 -9.66 2.43 3.49
CA MET A 11 -8.51 3.33 3.34
C MET A 11 -7.70 3.00 2.08
N TYR A 12 -7.50 1.70 1.79
CA TYR A 12 -6.83 1.29 0.56
C TYR A 12 -7.72 1.48 -0.67
N ALA A 13 -9.05 1.35 -0.53
CA ALA A 13 -9.97 1.65 -1.61
C ALA A 13 -9.90 3.14 -1.99
N ASP A 14 -9.87 4.05 -1.01
CA ASP A 14 -9.71 5.48 -1.24
C ASP A 14 -8.33 5.81 -1.81
N TYR A 15 -7.28 5.16 -1.32
CA TYR A 15 -5.94 5.31 -1.88
C TYR A 15 -5.86 4.83 -3.33
N LEU A 16 -6.53 3.72 -3.68
CA LEU A 16 -6.60 3.27 -5.08
C LEU A 16 -7.32 4.29 -5.96
N ARG A 17 -8.38 4.94 -5.46
CA ARG A 17 -9.05 6.04 -6.16
C ARG A 17 -8.11 7.24 -6.38
N HIS A 18 -7.27 7.56 -5.41
CA HIS A 18 -6.26 8.61 -5.55
C HIS A 18 -5.21 8.31 -6.64
N LEU A 19 -4.83 7.02 -6.82
CA LEU A 19 -3.80 6.65 -7.81
C LEU A 19 -4.25 6.81 -9.26
N PHE A 20 -5.56 6.86 -9.53
CA PHE A 20 -6.13 6.87 -10.87
C PHE A 20 -7.23 7.92 -11.02
N ALA A 21 -7.40 8.42 -12.24
CA ALA A 21 -8.49 9.32 -12.54
C ALA A 21 -9.85 8.61 -12.41
N VAL A 22 -10.80 9.27 -11.75
CA VAL A 22 -12.19 8.79 -11.58
C VAL A 22 -13.11 9.54 -12.54
N GLU A 23 -13.91 8.81 -13.29
CA GLU A 23 -14.94 9.36 -14.17
C GLU A 23 -16.22 8.55 -14.01
N ASN A 24 -17.32 9.19 -13.63
CA ASN A 24 -18.61 8.52 -13.38
C ASN A 24 -18.50 7.31 -12.44
N ASN A 25 -17.75 7.47 -11.35
CA ASN A 25 -17.45 6.40 -10.38
C ASN A 25 -16.69 5.18 -10.95
N ILE A 26 -16.05 5.34 -12.10
CA ILE A 26 -15.21 4.33 -12.74
C ILE A 26 -13.76 4.78 -12.69
N LEU A 27 -12.87 3.95 -12.17
CA LEU A 27 -11.43 4.20 -12.16
C LEU A 27 -10.83 3.94 -13.54
N LYS A 28 -10.17 4.94 -14.11
CA LYS A 28 -9.40 4.79 -15.36
C LYS A 28 -7.99 4.29 -15.05
N VAL A 29 -7.78 3.00 -15.23
CA VAL A 29 -6.47 2.37 -14.97
C VAL A 29 -5.45 2.87 -15.99
N ASN A 30 -4.29 3.35 -15.50
CA ASN A 30 -3.15 3.74 -16.33
C ASN A 30 -2.10 2.63 -16.33
N SER A 31 -1.71 2.14 -17.51
CA SER A 31 -0.69 1.11 -17.69
C SER A 31 0.74 1.59 -17.40
N GLU A 32 0.98 2.89 -17.31
CA GLU A 32 2.28 3.46 -16.94
C GLU A 32 2.53 3.33 -15.43
N HIS A 33 1.47 3.35 -14.63
CA HIS A 33 1.56 3.17 -13.19
C HIS A 33 1.78 1.70 -12.79
N GLY A 34 2.66 1.42 -11.83
CA GLY A 34 2.97 0.05 -11.40
C GLY A 34 1.75 -0.74 -10.93
N MET A 35 0.87 -0.12 -10.12
CA MET A 35 -0.38 -0.75 -9.70
C MET A 35 -1.32 -1.00 -10.88
N GLY A 36 -1.34 -0.12 -11.87
CA GLY A 36 -2.12 -0.31 -13.09
C GLY A 36 -1.66 -1.53 -13.90
N ARG A 37 -0.34 -1.73 -14.03
CA ARG A 37 0.23 -2.94 -14.66
C ARG A 37 -0.17 -4.21 -13.92
N LEU A 38 -0.19 -4.20 -12.59
CA LEU A 38 -0.65 -5.34 -11.81
C LEU A 38 -2.13 -5.63 -12.02
N LEU A 39 -2.99 -4.61 -12.02
CA LEU A 39 -4.41 -4.76 -12.32
C LEU A 39 -4.64 -5.38 -13.71
N ILE A 40 -3.86 -4.97 -14.71
CA ILE A 40 -3.94 -5.53 -16.06
C ILE A 40 -3.44 -6.99 -16.06
N ALA A 41 -2.30 -7.27 -15.45
CA ALA A 41 -1.66 -8.58 -15.46
C ALA A 41 -2.49 -9.67 -14.75
N HIS A 42 -3.23 -9.30 -13.72
CA HIS A 42 -4.10 -10.23 -12.97
C HIS A 42 -5.50 -10.37 -13.56
N CYS A 43 -5.87 -9.54 -14.56
CA CYS A 43 -7.17 -9.63 -15.21
C CYS A 43 -7.25 -10.88 -16.09
N ARG A 44 -8.27 -11.68 -15.86
CA ARG A 44 -8.50 -12.96 -16.54
C ARG A 44 -9.69 -12.89 -17.49
N VAL A 45 -9.75 -13.83 -18.41
CA VAL A 45 -10.85 -13.96 -19.38
C VAL A 45 -11.72 -15.14 -18.99
N SER A 46 -13.04 -14.94 -19.04
CA SER A 46 -14.05 -15.98 -18.89
C SER A 46 -14.73 -16.26 -20.23
N ALA A 47 -15.10 -17.52 -20.45
CA ALA A 47 -15.94 -17.93 -21.58
C ALA A 47 -17.42 -17.60 -21.38
N LYS A 48 -17.84 -17.29 -20.13
CA LYS A 48 -19.22 -16.99 -19.76
C LYS A 48 -19.28 -15.64 -19.04
N PRO A 49 -20.43 -14.96 -19.07
CA PRO A 49 -20.65 -13.77 -18.26
C PRO A 49 -20.30 -14.04 -16.78
N VAL A 50 -19.62 -13.09 -16.16
CA VAL A 50 -19.26 -13.16 -14.74
C VAL A 50 -20.24 -12.29 -13.97
N SER A 51 -20.69 -12.76 -12.81
CA SER A 51 -21.58 -12.01 -11.94
C SER A 51 -20.88 -10.78 -11.38
N ASN A 52 -21.59 -9.67 -11.29
CA ASN A 52 -21.08 -8.48 -10.64
C ASN A 52 -20.77 -8.75 -9.17
N LEU A 53 -19.69 -8.13 -8.69
CA LEU A 53 -19.38 -8.13 -7.26
C LEU A 53 -20.36 -7.20 -6.53
N GLU A 54 -20.75 -7.58 -5.33
CA GLU A 54 -21.67 -6.79 -4.49
C GLU A 54 -21.01 -6.46 -3.14
N GLY A 55 -21.49 -5.39 -2.52
CA GLY A 55 -21.09 -4.95 -1.19
C GLY A 55 -20.07 -3.82 -1.16
N ASP A 56 -19.68 -3.44 0.06
CA ASP A 56 -18.75 -2.36 0.29
C ASP A 56 -17.34 -2.70 -0.25
N GLY A 57 -16.62 -1.67 -0.66
CA GLY A 57 -15.26 -1.81 -1.21
C GLY A 57 -15.18 -2.30 -2.65
N VAL A 58 -16.33 -2.49 -3.34
CA VAL A 58 -16.33 -2.80 -4.78
C VAL A 58 -16.01 -1.56 -5.59
N ILE A 59 -15.02 -1.67 -6.46
CA ILE A 59 -14.56 -0.60 -7.34
C ILE A 59 -14.65 -1.07 -8.78
N THR A 60 -15.29 -0.27 -9.62
CA THR A 60 -15.34 -0.52 -11.07
C THR A 60 -14.11 0.12 -11.73
N LEU A 61 -13.38 -0.68 -12.47
CA LEU A 61 -12.18 -0.32 -13.19
C LEU A 61 -12.45 -0.23 -14.69
N ARG A 62 -11.87 0.76 -15.36
CA ARG A 62 -11.77 0.80 -16.82
C ARG A 62 -10.34 0.52 -17.21
N LEU A 63 -10.10 -0.67 -17.78
CA LEU A 63 -8.79 -1.06 -18.28
C LEU A 63 -8.48 -0.34 -19.59
N PRO A 64 -7.23 0.11 -19.82
CA PRO A 64 -6.83 0.77 -21.06
C PRO A 64 -6.82 -0.22 -22.22
N ILE A 65 -6.96 0.28 -23.45
CA ILE A 65 -6.77 -0.48 -24.68
C ILE A 65 -5.31 -0.28 -25.10
N VAL A 66 -4.48 -1.22 -24.76
CA VAL A 66 -3.05 -1.28 -25.11
C VAL A 66 -2.72 -2.64 -25.68
N ALA A 67 -1.53 -2.85 -26.23
CA ALA A 67 -1.14 -4.15 -26.82
C ALA A 67 -1.38 -5.33 -25.87
N ALA A 68 -1.09 -5.16 -24.56
CA ALA A 68 -1.32 -6.19 -23.55
C ALA A 68 -2.79 -6.52 -23.30
N THR A 69 -3.72 -5.59 -23.58
CA THR A 69 -5.17 -5.77 -23.32
C THR A 69 -5.99 -5.93 -24.59
N GLN A 70 -5.37 -5.82 -25.76
CA GLN A 70 -6.09 -5.88 -27.04
C GLN A 70 -6.84 -7.20 -27.22
N ASN A 71 -6.27 -8.30 -26.76
CA ASN A 71 -6.87 -9.63 -26.78
C ASN A 71 -8.04 -9.82 -25.81
N LEU A 72 -8.24 -8.86 -24.89
CA LEU A 72 -9.30 -8.88 -23.89
C LEU A 72 -10.57 -8.17 -24.34
N GLN A 73 -10.51 -7.47 -25.49
CA GLN A 73 -11.67 -6.79 -26.06
C GLN A 73 -12.79 -7.78 -26.37
N HIS A 74 -14.02 -7.39 -26.10
CA HIS A 74 -15.22 -8.21 -26.34
C HIS A 74 -15.26 -9.55 -25.57
N LYS A 75 -14.45 -9.71 -24.52
CA LYS A 75 -14.46 -10.88 -23.65
C LYS A 75 -15.00 -10.53 -22.27
N PHE A 76 -15.52 -11.53 -21.57
CA PHE A 76 -15.89 -11.39 -20.16
C PHE A 76 -14.61 -11.43 -19.33
N LEU A 77 -14.44 -10.43 -18.50
CA LEU A 77 -13.25 -10.28 -17.64
C LEU A 77 -13.60 -10.62 -16.20
N TYR A 78 -12.60 -11.02 -15.43
CA TYR A 78 -12.75 -11.22 -13.99
C TYR A 78 -11.40 -11.25 -13.28
N TYR A 79 -11.45 -11.07 -11.96
CA TYR A 79 -10.34 -11.38 -11.06
C TYR A 79 -10.71 -12.60 -10.22
N SER A 80 -9.86 -13.62 -10.17
CA SER A 80 -10.09 -14.74 -9.23
C SER A 80 -9.89 -14.27 -7.79
N ALA A 81 -10.39 -15.04 -6.81
CA ALA A 81 -10.19 -14.73 -5.39
C ALA A 81 -8.68 -14.61 -5.04
N GLY A 82 -7.84 -15.46 -5.63
CA GLY A 82 -6.39 -15.38 -5.46
C GLY A 82 -5.79 -14.10 -6.05
N ASP A 83 -6.25 -13.66 -7.23
CA ASP A 83 -5.82 -12.40 -7.85
C ASP A 83 -6.22 -11.21 -6.99
N ILE A 84 -7.45 -11.19 -6.47
CA ILE A 84 -7.96 -10.13 -5.56
C ILE A 84 -7.08 -10.06 -4.31
N ALA A 85 -6.76 -11.19 -3.69
CA ALA A 85 -5.88 -11.23 -2.51
C ALA A 85 -4.48 -10.66 -2.82
N GLN A 86 -3.87 -11.05 -3.95
CA GLN A 86 -2.57 -10.53 -4.37
C GLN A 86 -2.61 -9.02 -4.67
N LEU A 87 -3.66 -8.55 -5.33
CA LEU A 87 -3.84 -7.12 -5.62
C LEU A 87 -4.07 -6.30 -4.35
N ASN A 88 -4.83 -6.80 -3.38
CA ASN A 88 -4.98 -6.16 -2.07
C ASN A 88 -3.62 -6.07 -1.32
N LEU A 89 -2.82 -7.14 -1.34
CA LEU A 89 -1.48 -7.17 -0.74
C LEU A 89 -0.54 -6.17 -1.43
N ALA A 90 -0.54 -6.13 -2.75
CA ALA A 90 0.25 -5.19 -3.54
C ALA A 90 -0.15 -3.74 -3.24
N LEU A 91 -1.44 -3.44 -3.24
CA LEU A 91 -1.96 -2.11 -2.93
C LEU A 91 -1.56 -1.64 -1.53
N ARG A 92 -1.65 -2.53 -0.54
CA ARG A 92 -1.16 -2.28 0.81
C ARG A 92 0.32 -1.95 0.83
N SER A 93 1.14 -2.68 0.07
CA SER A 93 2.58 -2.45 -0.01
C SER A 93 2.90 -1.10 -0.68
N TYR A 94 2.18 -0.74 -1.73
CA TYR A 94 2.31 0.58 -2.37
C TYR A 94 1.97 1.70 -1.40
N PHE A 95 0.87 1.57 -0.67
CA PHE A 95 0.47 2.53 0.35
C PHE A 95 1.53 2.68 1.44
N ASP A 96 2.03 1.57 1.98
CA ASP A 96 3.01 1.57 3.07
C ASP A 96 4.34 2.22 2.63
N LEU A 97 4.75 2.01 1.38
CA LEU A 97 5.94 2.65 0.80
C LEU A 97 5.75 4.17 0.64
N ASP A 98 4.62 4.59 0.06
CA ASP A 98 4.30 6.01 -0.14
C ASP A 98 4.17 6.72 1.21
N PHE A 99 3.41 6.17 2.14
CA PHE A 99 3.23 6.73 3.49
C PHE A 99 4.56 6.84 4.25
N THR A 100 5.36 5.78 4.25
CA THR A 100 6.66 5.78 4.93
C THR A 100 7.61 6.79 4.30
N GLY A 101 7.64 6.89 2.99
CA GLY A 101 8.45 7.85 2.25
C GLY A 101 8.04 9.30 2.54
N TYR A 102 6.73 9.56 2.53
CA TYR A 102 6.17 10.87 2.86
C TYR A 102 6.48 11.27 4.31
N TYR A 103 6.24 10.35 5.25
CA TYR A 103 6.45 10.59 6.68
C TYR A 103 7.92 10.91 6.98
N ARG A 104 8.87 10.11 6.45
CA ARG A 104 10.31 10.33 6.64
C ARG A 104 10.79 11.68 6.07
N ARG A 105 10.26 12.09 4.93
CA ARG A 105 10.57 13.41 4.35
C ARG A 105 10.08 14.53 5.26
N GLY A 106 8.86 14.42 5.79
CA GLY A 106 8.31 15.38 6.74
C GLY A 106 9.13 15.48 8.03
N GLU A 107 9.56 14.33 8.59
CA GLU A 107 10.48 14.31 9.76
C GLU A 107 11.83 14.99 9.43
N GLY A 108 12.39 14.71 8.26
CA GLY A 108 13.63 15.35 7.81
C GLY A 108 13.52 16.88 7.68
N LEU A 109 12.35 17.37 7.32
CA LEU A 109 12.01 18.80 7.23
C LEU A 109 11.54 19.40 8.57
N LYS A 110 11.54 18.61 9.65
CA LYS A 110 11.15 19.01 11.02
C LYS A 110 9.67 19.45 11.15
N PHE A 111 8.79 18.95 10.31
CA PHE A 111 7.36 19.14 10.49
C PHE A 111 6.86 18.35 11.71
N SER A 112 5.79 18.85 12.34
CA SER A 112 5.15 18.11 13.41
C SER A 112 4.51 16.81 12.89
N LYS A 113 4.42 15.79 13.77
CA LYS A 113 3.73 14.54 13.43
C LYS A 113 2.31 14.78 12.91
N LYS A 114 1.60 15.74 13.53
CA LYS A 114 0.24 16.12 13.16
C LYS A 114 0.21 16.66 11.71
N ASP A 115 1.06 17.63 11.40
CA ASP A 115 1.11 18.25 10.07
C ASP A 115 1.47 17.24 8.98
N ILE A 116 2.38 16.29 9.29
CA ILE A 116 2.76 15.23 8.36
C ILE A 116 1.56 14.31 8.07
N LEU A 117 0.82 13.90 9.10
CA LEU A 117 -0.34 13.02 8.93
C LEU A 117 -1.48 13.73 8.19
N GLU A 118 -1.81 14.95 8.57
CA GLU A 118 -2.84 15.77 7.89
C GLU A 118 -2.45 16.04 6.44
N GLY A 119 -1.20 16.39 6.18
CA GLY A 119 -0.67 16.61 4.84
C GLY A 119 -0.75 15.36 3.97
N PHE A 120 -0.42 14.17 4.51
CA PHE A 120 -0.57 12.92 3.79
C PHE A 120 -2.03 12.62 3.43
N ILE A 121 -2.93 12.70 4.43
CA ILE A 121 -4.37 12.46 4.27
C ILE A 121 -4.95 13.38 3.19
N THR A 122 -4.66 14.68 3.28
CA THR A 122 -5.15 15.69 2.34
C THR A 122 -4.57 15.47 0.94
N SER A 123 -3.26 15.26 0.83
CA SER A 123 -2.59 15.09 -0.47
C SER A 123 -2.96 13.78 -1.18
N ARG A 124 -3.51 12.81 -0.48
CA ARG A 124 -3.98 11.53 -1.03
C ARG A 124 -5.50 11.41 -1.05
N GLU A 125 -6.22 12.51 -0.75
CA GLU A 125 -7.69 12.57 -0.78
C GLU A 125 -8.36 11.47 0.05
N LEU A 126 -7.75 11.12 1.19
CA LEU A 126 -8.26 10.11 2.10
C LEU A 126 -9.41 10.71 2.92
N LEU A 127 -10.65 10.33 2.60
CA LEU A 127 -11.86 11.06 3.00
C LEU A 127 -12.31 10.83 4.44
N SER A 128 -11.87 9.75 5.11
CA SER A 128 -12.36 9.42 6.45
C SER A 128 -11.53 10.08 7.56
N LYS A 129 -12.22 10.65 8.56
CA LYS A 129 -11.59 11.23 9.76
C LYS A 129 -10.82 10.21 10.59
N ASP A 130 -11.21 8.94 10.53
CA ASP A 130 -10.61 7.86 11.33
C ASP A 130 -9.21 7.47 10.84
N TYR A 131 -8.85 7.87 9.63
CA TYR A 131 -7.53 7.55 9.05
C TYR A 131 -6.39 8.24 9.79
N PHE A 132 -6.62 9.43 10.37
CA PHE A 132 -5.61 10.12 11.17
C PHE A 132 -5.15 9.25 12.36
N GLU A 133 -6.09 8.69 13.10
CA GLU A 133 -5.78 7.83 14.24
C GLU A 133 -5.12 6.51 13.80
N ALA A 134 -5.63 5.88 12.74
CA ALA A 134 -5.08 4.66 12.17
C ALA A 134 -3.62 4.84 11.73
N LEU A 135 -3.31 5.93 11.02
CA LEU A 135 -1.95 6.26 10.58
C LEU A 135 -1.05 6.63 11.76
N GLY A 136 -1.58 7.34 12.77
CA GLY A 136 -0.87 7.65 14.01
C GLY A 136 -0.43 6.39 14.76
N LYS A 137 -1.30 5.39 14.86
CA LYS A 137 -0.98 4.08 15.45
C LYS A 137 0.09 3.32 14.64
N ARG A 138 0.06 3.42 13.30
CA ARG A 138 1.10 2.81 12.44
C ARG A 138 2.47 3.42 12.68
N VAL A 139 2.57 4.75 12.74
CA VAL A 139 3.84 5.44 13.03
C VAL A 139 4.38 5.01 14.39
N TYR A 140 3.54 4.99 15.42
CA TYR A 140 3.94 4.57 16.77
C TYR A 140 4.53 3.15 16.76
N ARG A 141 3.83 2.18 16.18
CA ARG A 141 4.29 0.77 16.09
C ARG A 141 5.60 0.64 15.31
N ALA A 142 5.77 1.41 14.23
CA ALA A 142 7.02 1.42 13.45
C ALA A 142 8.20 1.95 14.28
N GLN A 143 8.00 3.04 15.03
CA GLN A 143 9.00 3.61 15.92
C GLN A 143 9.37 2.67 17.07
N GLU A 144 8.39 1.99 17.70
CA GLU A 144 8.67 0.99 18.74
C GLU A 144 9.51 -0.18 18.20
N LYS A 145 9.13 -0.70 17.03
CA LYS A 145 9.91 -1.78 16.37
C LYS A 145 11.34 -1.36 16.07
N GLN A 146 11.53 -0.12 15.61
CA GLN A 146 12.84 0.43 15.34
C GLN A 146 13.68 0.61 16.62
N ARG A 147 13.07 1.12 17.69
CA ARG A 147 13.70 1.23 19.03
C ARG A 147 14.13 -0.14 19.55
N ALA A 148 13.25 -1.14 19.47
CA ALA A 148 13.56 -2.50 19.91
C ALA A 148 14.74 -3.12 19.13
N LEU A 149 14.81 -2.88 17.81
CA LEU A 149 15.94 -3.33 16.99
C LEU A 149 17.24 -2.61 17.34
N LEU A 150 17.20 -1.31 17.63
CA LEU A 150 18.37 -0.55 18.07
C LEU A 150 18.87 -1.04 19.43
N MET A 151 17.96 -1.27 20.39
CA MET A 151 18.33 -1.82 21.69
C MET A 151 19.00 -3.19 21.60
N LYS A 152 18.46 -4.10 20.77
CA LYS A 152 19.12 -5.39 20.49
C LYS A 152 20.52 -5.25 19.90
N LYS A 153 20.71 -4.29 18.98
CA LYS A 153 22.04 -4.02 18.39
C LYS A 153 23.02 -3.47 19.43
N LEU A 154 22.56 -2.58 20.31
CA LEU A 154 23.38 -2.02 21.38
C LEU A 154 23.77 -3.10 22.40
N GLN A 155 22.81 -3.94 22.84
CA GLN A 155 23.10 -5.06 23.72
C GLN A 155 24.13 -6.02 23.16
N ARG A 156 24.04 -6.37 21.87
CA ARG A 156 25.05 -7.19 21.19
C ARG A 156 26.42 -6.53 21.18
N LYS A 157 26.49 -5.21 20.88
CA LYS A 157 27.75 -4.47 20.91
C LYS A 157 28.37 -4.46 22.30
N MET A 158 27.55 -4.24 23.35
CA MET A 158 28.06 -4.26 24.73
C MET A 158 28.60 -5.64 25.09
N TYR A 159 27.90 -6.71 24.74
CA TYR A 159 28.36 -8.07 24.95
C TYR A 159 29.74 -8.34 24.32
N TYR A 160 29.92 -7.98 23.05
CA TYR A 160 31.21 -8.16 22.37
C TYR A 160 32.33 -7.29 22.98
N ILE A 161 32.02 -6.12 23.50
CA ILE A 161 33.01 -5.27 24.19
C ILE A 161 33.42 -5.91 25.52
N GLU A 162 32.45 -6.40 26.31
CA GLU A 162 32.72 -7.08 27.57
C GLU A 162 33.56 -8.34 27.36
N GLU A 163 33.21 -9.17 26.38
CA GLU A 163 33.96 -10.38 26.02
C GLU A 163 35.39 -10.07 25.57
N SER A 164 35.58 -8.99 24.79
CA SER A 164 36.91 -8.55 24.36
C SER A 164 37.77 -8.01 25.50
N LEU A 165 37.15 -7.34 26.49
CA LEU A 165 37.83 -6.85 27.69
C LEU A 165 38.25 -8.00 28.62
N ASP A 166 37.41 -9.00 28.74
CA ASP A 166 37.74 -10.24 29.51
C ASP A 166 38.90 -11.00 28.88
N ALA A 167 38.88 -11.15 27.54
CA ALA A 167 39.93 -11.80 26.78
C ALA A 167 41.28 -11.04 26.84
N SER A 168 41.26 -9.72 27.01
CA SER A 168 42.47 -8.88 27.12
C SER A 168 43.01 -8.76 28.53
N GLY A 169 42.39 -9.40 29.54
CA GLY A 169 42.85 -9.34 30.93
C GLY A 169 42.72 -7.98 31.62
N LEU A 170 41.98 -7.05 31.02
CA LEU A 170 41.80 -5.66 31.49
C LEU A 170 40.66 -5.48 32.52
N LYS A 171 39.97 -6.57 32.92
CA LYS A 171 39.11 -6.53 34.13
C LYS A 171 40.01 -6.70 35.37
N LYS A 172 40.16 -5.62 36.10
CA LYS A 172 40.60 -5.64 37.50
C LYS A 172 39.40 -5.81 38.43
#